data_de03ab1be3ea93599a7bbb1a9ea1a5a3
#
_entry.id   de03ab1be3ea93599a7bbb1a9ea1a5a3
#
_cell.length_a   1.000
_cell.length_b   1.000
_cell.length_c   1.000
_cell.angle_alpha   90.00
_cell.angle_beta   90.00
_cell.angle_gamma   90.00
#
_symmetry.space_group_name_H-M   'P 1'
#
loop_
_entity.id
_entity.type
_entity.pdbx_description
1 polymer ?
#
loop_
_entity_poly.entity_id
_entity_poly.type
_entity_poly.pdbx_seq_one_letter_code
_entity_poly.pdbx_strand_id
1 'polypeptide(L)'
;MPKIYSKPEVLRGLIEHLPRMEPVSGGARILPWRPSESDYGRTVDAVLASFRPRFASAMREQAEAPGLLAELLRHTPERRMILIRNSRRFRNLALCVLLLEASRQEGYRDSMEGERLADLVLVLAHRLDPEWYGTRVLEDVRARCFMLIGNARRVASDLWGAEDAFRTAETHLRQGTGDRLERARLLFLKACLCRAQRRFPEAASLFKRAASVFRAAGELHPAAEAIIGLALARQYQGEPEEGIRLLREANGLVDPQIDPELHLYLRFNLISCLAEAGRSREAEALLARSPEVRQIPDAKRRLWVLWLEARIALGVGDPSRAARLLVRVRDRFVERGDGYRAALACLDLAVVCLRLGRTSAAKRLARTVIPLLLALGIVREALAARILLEQA
;
A
#
# COMPACT_ATOMS: atom_id res chain seq x y z
N MET A 1 -5.62 24.37 -1.12
CA MET A 1 -4.64 23.92 -2.13
C MET A 1 -3.45 23.31 -1.38
N PRO A 2 -3.18 22.01 -1.49
CA PRO A 2 -2.09 21.39 -0.75
C PRO A 2 -0.75 21.74 -1.39
N LYS A 3 0.18 22.23 -0.55
CA LYS A 3 1.59 22.50 -0.87
C LYS A 3 2.37 21.17 -1.06
N ILE A 4 2.03 20.37 -2.06
CA ILE A 4 2.71 19.08 -2.31
C ILE A 4 3.99 19.28 -3.14
N TYR A 5 4.19 20.43 -3.77
CA TYR A 5 5.25 20.67 -4.75
C TYR A 5 6.41 21.55 -4.26
N SER A 6 6.45 21.89 -2.97
CA SER A 6 7.61 22.61 -2.38
C SER A 6 8.62 21.68 -1.70
N LYS A 7 8.49 20.37 -1.87
CA LYS A 7 9.44 19.44 -1.27
C LYS A 7 10.71 19.36 -2.11
N PRO A 8 11.89 19.69 -1.52
CA PRO A 8 13.21 19.60 -2.18
C PRO A 8 13.53 18.19 -2.70
N GLU A 9 12.80 17.20 -2.25
CA GLU A 9 12.97 15.78 -2.53
C GLU A 9 12.66 15.42 -3.99
N VAL A 10 11.67 16.06 -4.63
CA VAL A 10 11.37 15.84 -6.06
C VAL A 10 12.48 16.42 -6.95
N LEU A 11 13.02 17.57 -6.55
CA LEU A 11 14.18 18.16 -7.22
C LEU A 11 15.46 17.36 -6.95
N ARG A 12 15.62 16.81 -5.74
CA ARG A 12 16.77 15.97 -5.39
C ARG A 12 16.77 14.67 -6.19
N GLY A 13 15.60 14.00 -6.36
CA GLY A 13 15.47 12.82 -7.22
C GLY A 13 15.80 13.11 -8.69
N LEU A 14 15.45 14.28 -9.21
CA LEU A 14 15.83 14.69 -10.58
C LEU A 14 17.33 15.03 -10.70
N ILE A 15 17.95 15.59 -9.65
CA ILE A 15 19.37 15.95 -9.63
C ILE A 15 20.26 14.72 -9.39
N GLU A 16 19.85 13.78 -8.53
CA GLU A 16 20.59 12.54 -8.25
C GLU A 16 20.60 11.56 -9.42
N HIS A 17 19.69 11.71 -10.39
CA HIS A 17 19.57 10.85 -11.57
C HIS A 17 20.17 11.43 -12.85
N LEU A 18 20.90 12.54 -12.74
CA LEU A 18 21.76 12.97 -13.84
C LEU A 18 22.81 11.87 -14.11
N PRO A 19 23.04 11.49 -15.39
CA PRO A 19 23.94 10.39 -15.70
C PRO A 19 25.32 10.67 -15.09
N ARG A 20 25.72 9.84 -14.12
CA ARG A 20 27.12 9.80 -13.69
C ARG A 20 27.91 9.35 -14.90
N MET A 21 28.80 10.18 -15.41
CA MET A 21 29.76 9.80 -16.42
C MET A 21 30.57 8.62 -15.87
N GLU A 22 30.45 7.44 -16.51
CA GLU A 22 31.29 6.30 -16.17
C GLU A 22 32.75 6.68 -16.43
N PRO A 23 33.71 6.35 -15.53
CA PRO A 23 35.11 6.54 -15.82
C PRO A 23 35.48 5.64 -16.98
N VAL A 24 36.02 6.20 -18.04
CA VAL A 24 36.58 5.47 -19.18
C VAL A 24 37.76 4.62 -18.65
N SER A 25 37.56 3.32 -18.61
CA SER A 25 38.62 2.35 -18.30
C SER A 25 39.58 2.22 -19.47
N GLY A 26 40.54 3.06 -19.47
CA GLY A 26 41.71 2.98 -20.35
C GLY A 26 42.93 3.53 -19.62
N GLY A 27 43.93 2.67 -19.38
CA GLY A 27 45.15 2.98 -18.66
C GLY A 27 45.98 4.09 -19.29
N ALA A 28 45.58 5.33 -19.09
CA ALA A 28 46.37 6.51 -19.41
C ALA A 28 47.04 7.03 -18.14
N ARG A 29 48.37 7.20 -18.16
CA ARG A 29 49.12 7.88 -17.11
C ARG A 29 48.48 9.24 -16.83
N ILE A 30 47.95 9.39 -15.62
CA ILE A 30 47.47 10.69 -15.15
C ILE A 30 48.67 11.60 -14.95
N LEU A 31 48.94 12.46 -15.91
CA LEU A 31 49.76 13.64 -15.68
C LEU A 31 48.95 14.57 -14.76
N PRO A 32 49.61 15.27 -13.80
CA PRO A 32 48.87 16.20 -12.94
C PRO A 32 48.39 17.37 -13.81
N TRP A 33 47.11 17.28 -14.22
CA TRP A 33 46.45 18.37 -14.94
C TRP A 33 46.17 19.47 -13.95
N ARG A 34 46.74 20.66 -14.16
CA ARG A 34 46.37 21.88 -13.48
C ARG A 34 45.54 22.72 -14.46
N PRO A 35 44.17 22.69 -14.30
CA PRO A 35 43.35 23.55 -15.13
C PRO A 35 43.65 25.02 -14.81
N SER A 36 43.73 25.88 -15.82
CA SER A 36 43.64 27.33 -15.60
C SER A 36 42.23 27.64 -15.12
N GLU A 37 42.03 28.61 -14.22
CA GLU A 37 40.72 29.02 -13.74
C GLU A 37 39.74 29.36 -14.88
N SER A 38 40.27 29.87 -16.01
CA SER A 38 39.48 30.15 -17.22
C SER A 38 38.97 28.92 -17.96
N ASP A 39 39.67 27.76 -17.90
CA ASP A 39 39.22 26.50 -18.53
C ASP A 39 38.19 25.79 -17.69
N TYR A 40 38.31 25.85 -16.37
CA TYR A 40 37.29 25.31 -15.46
C TYR A 40 35.97 26.07 -15.60
N GLY A 41 36.03 27.44 -15.63
CA GLY A 41 34.84 28.27 -15.85
C GLY A 41 34.16 27.95 -17.17
N ARG A 42 34.90 27.86 -18.27
CA ARG A 42 34.34 27.52 -19.59
C ARG A 42 33.71 26.11 -19.63
N THR A 43 34.34 25.14 -18.97
CA THR A 43 33.79 23.77 -18.88
C THR A 43 32.49 23.75 -18.04
N VAL A 44 32.46 24.45 -16.90
CA VAL A 44 31.28 24.58 -16.06
C VAL A 44 30.16 25.28 -16.84
N ASP A 45 30.45 26.40 -17.52
CA ASP A 45 29.48 27.13 -18.33
C ASP A 45 28.92 26.27 -19.48
N ALA A 46 29.77 25.49 -20.17
CA ALA A 46 29.34 24.59 -21.22
C ALA A 46 28.44 23.46 -20.67
N VAL A 47 28.78 22.89 -19.51
CA VAL A 47 27.95 21.91 -18.80
C VAL A 47 26.63 22.56 -18.40
N LEU A 48 26.63 23.69 -17.74
CA LEU A 48 25.42 24.44 -17.35
C LEU A 48 24.57 24.79 -18.58
N ALA A 49 25.18 25.24 -19.67
CA ALA A 49 24.47 25.54 -20.91
C ALA A 49 23.76 24.28 -21.51
N SER A 50 24.37 23.10 -21.38
CA SER A 50 23.77 21.85 -21.84
C SER A 50 22.56 21.40 -20.98
N PHE A 51 22.55 21.76 -19.68
CA PHE A 51 21.47 21.43 -18.74
C PHE A 51 20.32 22.44 -18.75
N ARG A 52 20.60 23.73 -19.03
CA ARG A 52 19.60 24.82 -19.03
C ARG A 52 18.33 24.49 -19.86
N PRO A 53 18.43 23.99 -21.12
CA PRO A 53 17.23 23.69 -21.92
C PRO A 53 16.40 22.56 -21.31
N ARG A 54 17.05 21.50 -20.80
CA ARG A 54 16.36 20.36 -20.16
C ARG A 54 15.66 20.79 -18.86
N PHE A 55 16.35 21.60 -18.05
CA PHE A 55 15.77 22.14 -16.82
C PHE A 55 14.59 23.07 -17.11
N ALA A 56 14.72 23.99 -18.07
CA ALA A 56 13.64 24.89 -18.46
C ALA A 56 12.44 24.12 -19.05
N SER A 57 12.67 23.03 -19.77
CA SER A 57 11.61 22.14 -20.26
C SER A 57 10.91 21.41 -19.11
N ALA A 58 11.67 20.84 -18.18
CA ALA A 58 11.11 20.16 -17.02
C ALA A 58 10.25 21.09 -16.16
N MET A 59 10.68 22.34 -15.95
CA MET A 59 9.90 23.34 -15.24
C MET A 59 8.60 23.69 -15.96
N ARG A 60 8.62 23.82 -17.28
CA ARG A 60 7.41 24.06 -18.10
C ARG A 60 6.47 22.86 -18.03
N GLU A 61 6.98 21.65 -18.21
CA GLU A 61 6.20 20.43 -18.09
C GLU A 61 5.51 20.32 -16.73
N GLN A 62 6.24 20.64 -15.66
CA GLN A 62 5.69 20.63 -14.30
C GLN A 62 4.59 21.67 -14.11
N ALA A 63 4.73 22.86 -14.71
CA ALA A 63 3.73 23.91 -14.65
C ALA A 63 2.45 23.55 -15.45
N GLU A 64 2.60 22.89 -16.60
CA GLU A 64 1.51 22.49 -17.47
C GLU A 64 0.76 21.24 -17.03
N ALA A 65 1.44 20.31 -16.37
CA ALA A 65 0.93 19.00 -16.02
C ALA A 65 -0.40 19.01 -15.24
N PRO A 66 -0.65 19.89 -14.24
CA PRO A 66 -1.92 19.94 -13.53
C PRO A 66 -3.10 20.30 -14.46
N GLY A 67 -2.89 21.23 -15.39
CA GLY A 67 -3.89 21.60 -16.38
C GLY A 67 -4.21 20.47 -17.36
N LEU A 68 -3.17 19.77 -17.83
CA LEU A 68 -3.31 18.59 -18.70
C LEU A 68 -4.02 17.44 -17.99
N LEU A 69 -3.71 17.19 -16.72
CA LEU A 69 -4.40 16.19 -15.90
C LEU A 69 -5.89 16.54 -15.76
N ALA A 70 -6.20 17.77 -15.37
CA ALA A 70 -7.58 18.23 -15.21
C ALA A 70 -8.38 18.12 -16.52
N GLU A 71 -7.76 18.42 -17.65
CA GLU A 71 -8.37 18.26 -18.97
C GLU A 71 -8.67 16.78 -19.28
N LEU A 72 -7.68 15.88 -19.08
CA LEU A 72 -7.86 14.46 -19.32
C LEU A 72 -8.97 13.87 -18.45
N LEU A 73 -9.00 14.21 -17.17
CA LEU A 73 -9.98 13.63 -16.22
C LEU A 73 -11.42 14.05 -16.49
N ARG A 74 -11.67 15.11 -17.29
CA ARG A 74 -13.02 15.50 -17.75
C ARG A 74 -13.60 14.56 -18.80
N HIS A 75 -12.78 13.72 -19.42
CA HIS A 75 -13.18 12.82 -20.50
C HIS A 75 -13.42 11.39 -20.00
N THR A 76 -14.20 10.62 -20.78
CA THR A 76 -14.35 9.18 -20.53
C THR A 76 -13.01 8.44 -20.68
N PRO A 77 -12.83 7.27 -20.07
CA PRO A 77 -11.60 6.50 -20.16
C PRO A 77 -11.14 6.24 -21.61
N GLU A 78 -12.08 5.93 -22.50
CA GLU A 78 -11.82 5.67 -23.93
C GLU A 78 -11.30 6.95 -24.62
N ARG A 79 -11.92 8.09 -24.32
CA ARG A 79 -11.53 9.37 -24.89
C ARG A 79 -10.15 9.82 -24.38
N ARG A 80 -9.84 9.58 -23.11
CA ARG A 80 -8.49 9.82 -22.54
C ARG A 80 -7.43 9.05 -23.31
N MET A 81 -7.68 7.77 -23.60
CA MET A 81 -6.75 6.91 -24.34
C MET A 81 -6.52 7.43 -25.77
N ILE A 82 -7.59 7.87 -26.46
CA ILE A 82 -7.51 8.46 -27.80
C ILE A 82 -6.67 9.74 -27.76
N LEU A 83 -6.88 10.62 -26.79
CA LEU A 83 -6.16 11.88 -26.66
C LEU A 83 -4.66 11.65 -26.43
N ILE A 84 -4.28 10.74 -25.54
CA ILE A 84 -2.88 10.39 -25.28
C ILE A 84 -2.23 9.77 -26.52
N ARG A 85 -2.93 8.93 -27.26
CA ARG A 85 -2.39 8.29 -28.47
C ARG A 85 -2.18 9.27 -29.62
N ASN A 86 -3.05 10.27 -29.79
CA ASN A 86 -3.08 11.09 -30.98
C ASN A 86 -2.52 12.51 -30.81
N SER A 87 -2.40 13.01 -29.57
CA SER A 87 -1.93 14.37 -29.32
C SER A 87 -0.53 14.39 -28.71
N ARG A 88 0.37 15.15 -29.33
CA ARG A 88 1.73 15.40 -28.81
C ARG A 88 1.74 16.24 -27.53
N ARG A 89 0.66 17.04 -27.31
CA ARG A 89 0.50 17.94 -26.16
C ARG A 89 0.63 17.22 -24.83
N PHE A 90 0.16 15.97 -24.76
CA PHE A 90 0.21 15.16 -23.52
C PHE A 90 1.56 14.45 -23.31
N ARG A 91 2.54 14.56 -24.22
CA ARG A 91 3.89 13.97 -24.04
C ARG A 91 4.68 14.75 -23.01
N ASN A 92 4.42 14.49 -21.76
CA ASN A 92 4.89 15.25 -20.61
C ASN A 92 5.17 14.27 -19.46
N LEU A 93 6.44 14.23 -18.99
CA LEU A 93 6.85 13.31 -17.92
C LEU A 93 6.20 13.69 -16.58
N ALA A 94 6.05 14.97 -16.29
CA ALA A 94 5.38 15.42 -15.06
C ALA A 94 3.90 15.00 -15.04
N LEU A 95 3.24 14.95 -16.20
CA LEU A 95 1.88 14.39 -16.33
C LEU A 95 1.87 12.89 -15.99
N CYS A 96 2.89 12.11 -16.40
CA CYS A 96 3.00 10.71 -15.99
C CYS A 96 3.02 10.58 -14.46
N VAL A 97 3.80 11.42 -13.77
CA VAL A 97 3.90 11.41 -12.31
C VAL A 97 2.55 11.71 -11.66
N LEU A 98 1.83 12.72 -12.14
CA LEU A 98 0.50 13.08 -11.61
C LEU A 98 -0.55 11.99 -11.87
N LEU A 99 -0.52 11.36 -13.05
CA LEU A 99 -1.42 10.25 -13.37
C LEU A 99 -1.11 9.00 -12.52
N LEU A 100 0.16 8.70 -12.23
CA LEU A 100 0.54 7.62 -11.31
C LEU A 100 0.01 7.88 -9.90
N GLU A 101 0.09 9.13 -9.44
CA GLU A 101 -0.46 9.50 -8.12
C GLU A 101 -1.99 9.40 -8.11
N ALA A 102 -2.68 9.85 -9.16
CA ALA A 102 -4.11 9.70 -9.33
C ALA A 102 -4.51 8.20 -9.36
N SER A 103 -3.78 7.36 -10.10
CA SER A 103 -3.98 5.91 -10.13
C SER A 103 -3.83 5.29 -8.74
N ARG A 104 -2.82 5.71 -7.97
CA ARG A 104 -2.59 5.23 -6.60
C ARG A 104 -3.77 5.57 -5.67
N GLN A 105 -4.27 6.79 -5.76
CA GLN A 105 -5.39 7.27 -4.93
C GLN A 105 -6.70 6.58 -5.30
N GLU A 106 -7.01 6.49 -6.59
CA GLU A 106 -8.24 5.84 -7.06
C GLU A 106 -8.21 4.32 -6.87
N GLY A 107 -7.07 3.67 -6.98
CA GLY A 107 -6.93 2.22 -6.85
C GLY A 107 -7.41 1.64 -5.51
N TYR A 108 -7.57 2.47 -4.48
CA TYR A 108 -8.19 2.07 -3.20
C TYR A 108 -9.72 2.23 -3.17
N ARG A 109 -10.27 3.10 -4.03
CA ARG A 109 -11.72 3.39 -4.13
C ARG A 109 -12.36 2.58 -5.23
N ASP A 110 -11.78 2.66 -6.41
CA ASP A 110 -12.15 1.93 -7.62
C ASP A 110 -10.88 1.34 -8.26
N SER A 111 -10.65 0.05 -8.05
CA SER A 111 -9.48 -0.65 -8.56
C SER A 111 -9.42 -0.67 -10.09
N MET A 112 -10.57 -0.70 -10.78
CA MET A 112 -10.62 -0.67 -12.24
C MET A 112 -10.21 0.70 -12.79
N GLU A 113 -10.66 1.80 -12.18
CA GLU A 113 -10.23 3.14 -12.59
C GLU A 113 -8.76 3.37 -12.27
N GLY A 114 -8.28 2.88 -11.12
CA GLY A 114 -6.86 2.90 -10.78
C GLY A 114 -6.00 2.20 -11.84
N GLU A 115 -6.40 1.01 -12.28
CA GLU A 115 -5.71 0.24 -13.33
C GLU A 115 -5.74 0.99 -14.68
N ARG A 116 -6.90 1.53 -15.08
CA ARG A 116 -7.04 2.32 -16.31
C ARG A 116 -6.13 3.55 -16.34
N LEU A 117 -5.99 4.25 -15.21
CA LEU A 117 -5.08 5.40 -15.11
C LEU A 117 -3.63 4.97 -15.25
N ALA A 118 -3.22 3.83 -14.66
CA ALA A 118 -1.88 3.28 -14.84
C ALA A 118 -1.61 2.87 -16.29
N ASP A 119 -2.58 2.27 -16.98
CA ASP A 119 -2.51 1.94 -18.41
C ASP A 119 -2.32 3.19 -19.29
N LEU A 120 -3.00 4.29 -18.95
CA LEU A 120 -2.79 5.57 -19.64
C LEU A 120 -1.35 6.03 -19.53
N VAL A 121 -0.75 5.92 -18.34
CA VAL A 121 0.66 6.29 -18.13
C VAL A 121 1.58 5.35 -18.90
N LEU A 122 1.28 4.06 -18.96
CA LEU A 122 2.08 3.09 -19.71
C LEU A 122 2.12 3.45 -21.20
N VAL A 123 0.96 3.77 -21.79
CA VAL A 123 0.89 4.25 -23.19
C VAL A 123 1.65 5.56 -23.37
N LEU A 124 1.52 6.50 -22.43
CA LEU A 124 2.22 7.78 -22.49
C LEU A 124 3.73 7.60 -22.39
N ALA A 125 4.23 6.77 -21.47
CA ALA A 125 5.65 6.47 -21.28
C ALA A 125 6.31 5.84 -22.54
N HIS A 126 5.53 5.09 -23.34
CA HIS A 126 6.03 4.59 -24.64
C HIS A 126 6.12 5.66 -25.74
N ARG A 127 5.53 6.82 -25.53
CA ARG A 127 5.51 7.95 -26.49
C ARG A 127 6.45 9.08 -26.11
N LEU A 128 7.05 9.00 -24.91
CA LEU A 128 8.10 9.91 -24.48
C LEU A 128 9.39 9.56 -25.18
N ASP A 129 10.17 10.57 -25.53
CA ASP A 129 11.45 10.42 -26.21
C ASP A 129 12.54 9.89 -25.25
N PRO A 130 13.09 8.68 -25.48
CA PRO A 130 14.13 8.12 -24.63
C PRO A 130 15.45 8.89 -24.65
N GLU A 131 15.75 9.58 -25.75
CA GLU A 131 16.97 10.40 -25.86
C GLU A 131 16.87 11.67 -25.00
N TRP A 132 15.63 12.20 -24.88
CA TRP A 132 15.36 13.38 -24.08
C TRP A 132 15.25 13.08 -22.58
N TYR A 133 14.44 12.09 -22.19
CA TYR A 133 14.14 11.77 -20.79
C TYR A 133 15.09 10.73 -20.18
N GLY A 134 15.78 9.97 -20.98
CA GLY A 134 16.62 8.85 -20.57
C GLY A 134 15.85 7.52 -20.52
N THR A 135 16.36 6.50 -21.19
CA THR A 135 15.71 5.17 -21.25
C THR A 135 15.47 4.61 -19.85
N ARG A 136 16.47 4.68 -18.96
CA ARG A 136 16.38 4.14 -17.59
C ARG A 136 15.27 4.82 -16.77
N VAL A 137 15.07 6.13 -16.92
CA VAL A 137 13.98 6.88 -16.23
C VAL A 137 12.62 6.39 -16.73
N LEU A 138 12.48 6.18 -18.04
CA LEU A 138 11.23 5.68 -18.62
C LEU A 138 10.95 4.23 -18.19
N GLU A 139 11.99 3.42 -17.98
CA GLU A 139 11.82 2.07 -17.40
C GLU A 139 11.30 2.13 -15.96
N ASP A 140 11.77 3.06 -15.13
CA ASP A 140 11.23 3.24 -13.77
C ASP A 140 9.77 3.70 -13.82
N VAL A 141 9.38 4.56 -14.75
CA VAL A 141 7.96 4.95 -14.95
C VAL A 141 7.11 3.73 -15.33
N ARG A 142 7.58 2.89 -16.27
CA ARG A 142 6.89 1.64 -16.65
C ARG A 142 6.76 0.69 -15.47
N ALA A 143 7.84 0.55 -14.69
CA ALA A 143 7.82 -0.26 -13.47
C ALA A 143 6.75 0.21 -12.48
N ARG A 144 6.64 1.52 -12.25
CA ARG A 144 5.59 2.11 -11.39
C ARG A 144 4.19 1.82 -11.92
N CYS A 145 3.97 1.89 -13.25
CA CYS A 145 2.69 1.51 -13.85
C CYS A 145 2.33 0.07 -13.48
N PHE A 146 3.23 -0.88 -13.71
CA PHE A 146 2.97 -2.29 -13.39
C PHE A 146 2.84 -2.55 -11.89
N MET A 147 3.51 -1.79 -11.03
CA MET A 147 3.28 -1.83 -9.58
C MET A 147 1.85 -1.40 -9.21
N LEU A 148 1.32 -0.35 -9.82
CA LEU A 148 -0.04 0.13 -9.56
C LEU A 148 -1.10 -0.81 -10.16
N ILE A 149 -0.90 -1.32 -11.37
CA ILE A 149 -1.74 -2.35 -11.99
C ILE A 149 -1.80 -3.59 -11.08
N GLY A 150 -0.65 -4.08 -10.62
CA GLY A 150 -0.58 -5.23 -9.71
C GLY A 150 -1.31 -4.96 -8.38
N ASN A 151 -1.18 -3.77 -7.82
CA ASN A 151 -1.90 -3.41 -6.59
C ASN A 151 -3.42 -3.29 -6.83
N ALA A 152 -3.86 -2.71 -7.94
CA ALA A 152 -5.27 -2.62 -8.31
C ALA A 152 -5.89 -4.02 -8.47
N ARG A 153 -5.21 -4.94 -9.18
CA ARG A 153 -5.62 -6.34 -9.33
C ARG A 153 -5.69 -7.07 -7.99
N ARG A 154 -4.69 -6.88 -7.12
CA ARG A 154 -4.71 -7.43 -5.77
C ARG A 154 -5.91 -6.94 -4.96
N VAL A 155 -6.27 -5.66 -5.05
CA VAL A 155 -7.46 -5.08 -4.39
C VAL A 155 -8.75 -5.67 -4.98
N ALA A 156 -8.77 -5.92 -6.28
CA ALA A 156 -9.87 -6.61 -6.98
C ALA A 156 -9.90 -8.13 -6.74
N SER A 157 -8.97 -8.68 -5.91
CA SER A 157 -8.82 -10.12 -5.64
C SER A 157 -8.32 -10.96 -6.82
N ASP A 158 -7.85 -10.35 -7.90
CA ASP A 158 -7.08 -11.01 -8.96
C ASP A 158 -5.61 -11.16 -8.52
N LEU A 159 -5.35 -12.16 -7.68
CA LEU A 159 -4.02 -12.37 -7.09
C LEU A 159 -3.00 -12.89 -8.11
N TRP A 160 -3.45 -13.62 -9.13
CA TRP A 160 -2.60 -14.13 -10.21
C TRP A 160 -2.17 -12.99 -11.16
N GLY A 161 -3.11 -12.19 -11.61
CA GLY A 161 -2.80 -11.00 -12.43
C GLY A 161 -1.94 -9.98 -11.68
N ALA A 162 -2.09 -9.87 -10.35
CA ALA A 162 -1.22 -9.05 -9.52
C ALA A 162 0.22 -9.56 -9.48
N GLU A 163 0.42 -10.89 -9.35
CA GLU A 163 1.76 -11.48 -9.31
C GLU A 163 2.49 -11.31 -10.64
N ASP A 164 1.78 -11.47 -11.77
CA ASP A 164 2.34 -11.27 -13.10
C ASP A 164 2.73 -9.81 -13.33
N ALA A 165 1.89 -8.86 -12.95
CA ALA A 165 2.19 -7.44 -13.03
C ALA A 165 3.42 -7.07 -12.18
N PHE A 166 3.58 -7.61 -10.97
CA PHE A 166 4.77 -7.36 -10.15
C PHE A 166 6.04 -8.00 -10.72
N ARG A 167 5.93 -9.13 -11.41
CA ARG A 167 7.05 -9.73 -12.13
C ARG A 167 7.51 -8.84 -13.30
N THR A 168 6.56 -8.28 -14.03
CA THR A 168 6.82 -7.32 -15.10
C THR A 168 7.46 -6.05 -14.56
N ALA A 169 6.95 -5.50 -13.44
CA ALA A 169 7.53 -4.35 -12.76
C ALA A 169 9.00 -4.61 -12.37
N GLU A 170 9.30 -5.80 -11.85
CA GLU A 170 10.68 -6.19 -11.49
C GLU A 170 11.63 -6.22 -12.70
N THR A 171 11.14 -6.64 -13.86
CA THR A 171 11.92 -6.65 -15.10
C THR A 171 12.27 -5.22 -15.53
N HIS A 172 11.31 -4.30 -15.49
CA HIS A 172 11.56 -2.88 -15.79
C HIS A 172 12.52 -2.24 -14.77
N LEU A 173 12.39 -2.53 -13.46
CA LEU A 173 13.32 -2.00 -12.44
C LEU A 173 14.75 -2.48 -12.61
N ARG A 174 14.98 -3.67 -13.21
CA ARG A 174 16.35 -4.14 -13.52
C ARG A 174 16.98 -3.33 -14.64
N GLN A 175 16.17 -2.79 -15.55
CA GLN A 175 16.59 -1.95 -16.67
C GLN A 175 16.58 -0.46 -16.33
N GLY A 176 15.99 -0.09 -15.19
CA GLY A 176 15.82 1.26 -14.71
C GLY A 176 17.09 1.89 -14.13
N THR A 177 16.91 2.99 -13.39
CA THR A 177 17.99 3.77 -12.79
C THR A 177 18.72 3.05 -11.65
N GLY A 178 18.12 2.01 -11.09
CA GLY A 178 18.62 1.31 -9.91
C GLY A 178 18.15 1.92 -8.59
N ASP A 179 17.15 2.78 -8.62
CA ASP A 179 16.59 3.42 -7.44
C ASP A 179 16.18 2.39 -6.38
N ARG A 180 16.77 2.54 -5.19
CA ARG A 180 16.52 1.66 -4.04
C ARG A 180 15.11 1.83 -3.49
N LEU A 181 14.55 3.05 -3.57
CA LEU A 181 13.20 3.35 -3.08
C LEU A 181 12.14 2.68 -3.95
N GLU A 182 12.31 2.70 -5.29
CA GLU A 182 11.40 1.99 -6.19
C GLU A 182 11.42 0.47 -5.95
N ARG A 183 12.61 -0.09 -5.72
CA ARG A 183 12.73 -1.51 -5.32
C ARG A 183 12.05 -1.80 -3.99
N ALA A 184 12.17 -0.90 -3.01
CA ALA A 184 11.50 -1.05 -1.72
C ALA A 184 9.98 -0.96 -1.85
N ARG A 185 9.45 -0.07 -2.71
CA ARG A 185 8.02 0.01 -3.04
C ARG A 185 7.50 -1.30 -3.63
N LEU A 186 8.24 -1.88 -4.59
CA LEU A 186 7.89 -3.20 -5.15
C LEU A 186 7.91 -4.30 -4.08
N LEU A 187 8.91 -4.33 -3.19
CA LEU A 187 8.97 -5.28 -2.08
C LEU A 187 7.75 -5.14 -1.16
N PHE A 188 7.36 -3.91 -0.82
CA PHE A 188 6.16 -3.62 -0.02
C PHE A 188 4.88 -4.15 -0.69
N LEU A 189 4.69 -3.90 -1.98
CA LEU A 189 3.51 -4.35 -2.71
C LEU A 189 3.48 -5.88 -2.87
N LYS A 190 4.62 -6.52 -3.15
CA LYS A 190 4.76 -7.99 -3.14
C LYS A 190 4.45 -8.57 -1.75
N ALA A 191 4.86 -7.90 -0.67
CA ALA A 191 4.50 -8.30 0.69
C ALA A 191 2.99 -8.21 0.94
N CYS A 192 2.32 -7.16 0.45
CA CYS A 192 0.87 -7.04 0.50
C CYS A 192 0.17 -8.18 -0.27
N LEU A 193 0.71 -8.59 -1.43
CA LEU A 193 0.21 -9.73 -2.20
C LEU A 193 0.41 -11.04 -1.44
N CYS A 194 1.60 -11.32 -0.93
CA CYS A 194 1.88 -12.53 -0.12
C CYS A 194 0.93 -12.61 1.08
N ARG A 195 0.65 -11.49 1.75
CA ARG A 195 -0.33 -11.42 2.85
C ARG A 195 -1.75 -11.75 2.37
N ALA A 196 -2.17 -11.26 1.21
CA ALA A 196 -3.47 -11.59 0.61
C ALA A 196 -3.56 -13.08 0.25
N GLN A 197 -2.47 -13.67 -0.22
CA GLN A 197 -2.31 -15.10 -0.50
C GLN A 197 -2.11 -15.97 0.76
N ARG A 198 -2.14 -15.37 1.97
CA ARG A 198 -1.86 -16.02 3.27
C ARG A 198 -0.44 -16.60 3.42
N ARG A 199 0.50 -16.17 2.60
CA ARG A 199 1.93 -16.52 2.68
C ARG A 199 2.63 -15.60 3.69
N PHE A 200 2.21 -15.69 4.96
CA PHE A 200 2.60 -14.73 6.01
C PHE A 200 4.11 -14.69 6.30
N PRO A 201 4.87 -15.81 6.31
CA PRO A 201 6.32 -15.77 6.53
C PRO A 201 7.05 -14.97 5.46
N GLU A 202 6.67 -15.15 4.19
CA GLU A 202 7.23 -14.39 3.07
C GLU A 202 6.84 -12.91 3.15
N ALA A 203 5.57 -12.62 3.43
CA ALA A 203 5.10 -11.26 3.62
C ALA A 203 5.91 -10.54 4.70
N ALA A 204 6.14 -11.18 5.85
CA ALA A 204 6.94 -10.63 6.95
C ALA A 204 8.39 -10.33 6.51
N SER A 205 9.03 -11.24 5.78
CA SER A 205 10.38 -11.04 5.25
C SER A 205 10.46 -9.85 4.29
N LEU A 206 9.50 -9.74 3.36
CA LEU A 206 9.45 -8.66 2.38
C LEU A 206 9.15 -7.31 3.03
N PHE A 207 8.19 -7.24 3.97
CA PHE A 207 7.90 -6.01 4.72
C PHE A 207 9.11 -5.55 5.52
N LYS A 208 9.82 -6.46 6.21
CA LYS A 208 11.04 -6.12 6.97
C LYS A 208 12.11 -5.51 6.07
N ARG A 209 12.34 -6.10 4.88
CA ARG A 209 13.30 -5.58 3.90
C ARG A 209 12.89 -4.19 3.39
N ALA A 210 11.62 -3.99 3.03
CA ALA A 210 11.11 -2.70 2.58
C ALA A 210 11.27 -1.63 3.68
N ALA A 211 10.86 -1.92 4.91
CA ALA A 211 11.00 -1.01 6.06
C ALA A 211 12.45 -0.60 6.31
N SER A 212 13.41 -1.54 6.20
CA SER A 212 14.83 -1.25 6.37
C SER A 212 15.35 -0.25 5.32
N VAL A 213 14.97 -0.42 4.04
CA VAL A 213 15.38 0.48 2.97
C VAL A 213 14.75 1.86 3.14
N PHE A 214 13.45 1.94 3.43
CA PHE A 214 12.77 3.22 3.65
C PHE A 214 13.36 3.99 4.83
N ARG A 215 13.66 3.32 5.96
CA ARG A 215 14.35 3.95 7.10
C ARG A 215 15.72 4.47 6.76
N ALA A 216 16.54 3.67 6.08
CA ALA A 216 17.89 4.07 5.69
C ALA A 216 17.89 5.29 4.76
N ALA A 217 16.81 5.51 4.02
CA ALA A 217 16.60 6.66 3.15
C ALA A 217 15.93 7.86 3.84
N GLY A 218 15.53 7.74 5.12
CA GLY A 218 14.79 8.80 5.83
C GLY A 218 13.30 8.88 5.47
N GLU A 219 12.78 7.93 4.70
CA GLU A 219 11.38 7.84 4.27
C GLU A 219 10.52 7.25 5.40
N LEU A 220 10.21 8.06 6.42
CA LEU A 220 9.58 7.60 7.66
C LEU A 220 8.16 7.11 7.46
N HIS A 221 7.37 7.76 6.59
CA HIS A 221 5.99 7.37 6.33
C HIS A 221 5.89 5.99 5.63
N PRO A 222 6.57 5.72 4.48
CA PRO A 222 6.60 4.39 3.90
C PRO A 222 7.22 3.33 4.81
N ALA A 223 8.17 3.71 5.67
CA ALA A 223 8.72 2.80 6.68
C ALA A 223 7.65 2.38 7.70
N ALA A 224 6.83 3.32 8.18
CA ALA A 224 5.72 3.03 9.08
C ALA A 224 4.68 2.10 8.43
N GLU A 225 4.29 2.36 7.18
CA GLU A 225 3.37 1.48 6.43
C GLU A 225 3.92 0.04 6.35
N ALA A 226 5.21 -0.10 6.03
CA ALA A 226 5.85 -1.41 5.95
C ALA A 226 5.94 -2.12 7.31
N ILE A 227 6.19 -1.39 8.41
CA ILE A 227 6.21 -1.94 9.77
C ILE A 227 4.82 -2.37 10.20
N ILE A 228 3.77 -1.59 9.89
CA ILE A 228 2.38 -2.00 10.13
C ILE A 228 2.06 -3.28 9.36
N GLY A 229 2.46 -3.36 8.09
CA GLY A 229 2.31 -4.58 7.28
C GLY A 229 3.01 -5.79 7.90
N LEU A 230 4.24 -5.61 8.43
CA LEU A 230 5.00 -6.63 9.15
C LEU A 230 4.28 -7.07 10.43
N ALA A 231 3.78 -6.11 11.21
CA ALA A 231 3.04 -6.39 12.43
C ALA A 231 1.81 -7.27 12.18
N LEU A 232 1.05 -6.95 11.13
CA LEU A 232 -0.11 -7.75 10.74
C LEU A 232 0.28 -9.15 10.26
N ALA A 233 1.40 -9.29 9.52
CA ALA A 233 1.89 -10.59 9.12
C ALA A 233 2.28 -11.44 10.34
N ARG A 234 2.91 -10.85 11.36
CA ARG A 234 3.24 -11.51 12.63
C ARG A 234 2.00 -11.91 13.43
N GLN A 235 1.01 -11.01 13.51
CA GLN A 235 -0.27 -11.31 14.15
C GLN A 235 -0.92 -12.56 13.53
N TYR A 236 -0.99 -12.64 12.19
CA TYR A 236 -1.54 -13.81 11.49
C TYR A 236 -0.70 -15.09 11.63
N GLN A 237 0.57 -14.98 12.01
CA GLN A 237 1.43 -16.12 12.41
C GLN A 237 1.17 -16.62 13.83
N GLY A 238 0.33 -15.92 14.60
CA GLY A 238 0.07 -16.22 16.01
C GLY A 238 1.07 -15.56 16.96
N GLU A 239 1.75 -14.50 16.51
CA GLU A 239 2.73 -13.72 17.27
C GLU A 239 2.21 -12.30 17.59
N PRO A 240 1.06 -12.15 18.28
CA PRO A 240 0.43 -10.84 18.48
C PRO A 240 1.26 -9.90 19.35
N GLU A 241 2.08 -10.40 20.28
CA GLU A 241 2.97 -9.57 21.10
C GLU A 241 4.06 -8.88 20.26
N GLU A 242 4.63 -9.59 19.28
CA GLU A 242 5.54 -8.98 18.33
C GLU A 242 4.82 -7.95 17.44
N GLY A 243 3.58 -8.24 17.04
CA GLY A 243 2.70 -7.29 16.36
C GLY A 243 2.51 -6.01 17.16
N ILE A 244 2.23 -6.10 18.47
CA ILE A 244 2.10 -4.95 19.37
C ILE A 244 3.39 -4.13 19.44
N ARG A 245 4.55 -4.80 19.58
CA ARG A 245 5.85 -4.12 19.62
C ARG A 245 6.08 -3.31 18.33
N LEU A 246 5.87 -3.92 17.18
CA LEU A 246 6.04 -3.29 15.87
C LEU A 246 5.06 -2.12 15.65
N LEU A 247 3.79 -2.26 16.07
CA LEU A 247 2.81 -1.18 15.94
C LEU A 247 3.13 0.01 16.84
N ARG A 248 3.67 -0.24 18.05
CA ARG A 248 4.18 0.85 18.92
C ARG A 248 5.37 1.55 18.29
N GLU A 249 6.26 0.80 17.65
CA GLU A 249 7.39 1.35 16.90
C GLU A 249 6.91 2.22 15.74
N ALA A 250 5.97 1.73 14.92
CA ALA A 250 5.38 2.48 13.82
C ALA A 250 4.67 3.76 14.29
N ASN A 251 4.05 3.75 15.49
CA ASN A 251 3.38 4.91 16.05
C ASN A 251 4.33 6.10 16.29
N GLY A 252 5.60 5.85 16.55
CA GLY A 252 6.61 6.89 16.66
C GLY A 252 7.05 7.52 15.32
N LEU A 253 6.65 6.91 14.19
CA LEU A 253 7.01 7.36 12.84
C LEU A 253 5.85 8.05 12.11
N VAL A 254 4.62 7.95 12.62
CA VAL A 254 3.42 8.52 12.00
C VAL A 254 3.04 9.81 12.70
N ASP A 255 2.97 10.91 11.95
CA ASP A 255 2.39 12.16 12.43
C ASP A 255 0.87 12.16 12.18
N PRO A 256 0.02 12.17 13.24
CA PRO A 256 -1.42 12.17 13.08
C PRO A 256 -1.98 13.39 12.36
N GLN A 257 -1.25 14.51 12.33
CA GLN A 257 -1.66 15.73 11.63
C GLN A 257 -1.39 15.64 10.12
N ILE A 258 -0.33 14.91 9.74
CA ILE A 258 0.08 14.75 8.33
C ILE A 258 -0.74 13.63 7.68
N ASP A 259 -0.90 12.49 8.37
CA ASP A 259 -1.69 11.37 7.87
C ASP A 259 -2.60 10.78 8.96
N PRO A 260 -3.77 11.38 9.16
CA PRO A 260 -4.75 10.89 10.12
C PRO A 260 -5.31 9.49 9.75
N GLU A 261 -5.35 9.13 8.46
CA GLU A 261 -5.85 7.84 8.01
C GLU A 261 -4.88 6.69 8.39
N LEU A 262 -3.58 6.88 8.18
CA LEU A 262 -2.58 5.90 8.60
C LEU A 262 -2.53 5.77 10.13
N HIS A 263 -2.62 6.90 10.83
CA HIS A 263 -2.70 6.89 12.29
C HIS A 263 -3.92 6.11 12.80
N LEU A 264 -5.09 6.36 12.22
CA LEU A 264 -6.32 5.63 12.52
C LEU A 264 -6.15 4.12 12.26
N TYR A 265 -5.58 3.75 11.11
CA TYR A 265 -5.32 2.36 10.75
C TYR A 265 -4.36 1.68 11.73
N LEU A 266 -3.30 2.37 12.13
CA LEU A 266 -2.34 1.91 13.13
C LEU A 266 -3.03 1.68 14.49
N ARG A 267 -3.80 2.66 14.98
CA ARG A 267 -4.52 2.58 16.25
C ARG A 267 -5.48 1.41 16.28
N PHE A 268 -6.28 1.25 15.23
CA PHE A 268 -7.19 0.11 15.11
C PHE A 268 -6.47 -1.23 15.19
N ASN A 269 -5.35 -1.39 14.47
CA ASN A 269 -4.59 -2.64 14.47
C ASN A 269 -3.89 -2.89 15.82
N LEU A 270 -3.40 -1.84 16.49
CA LEU A 270 -2.83 -1.99 17.83
C LEU A 270 -3.87 -2.49 18.84
N ILE A 271 -5.08 -1.94 18.83
CA ILE A 271 -6.19 -2.38 19.68
C ILE A 271 -6.55 -3.84 19.35
N SER A 272 -6.58 -4.18 18.05
CA SER A 272 -6.85 -5.57 17.61
C SER A 272 -5.79 -6.56 18.10
N CYS A 273 -4.50 -6.23 17.95
CA CYS A 273 -3.41 -7.07 18.44
C CYS A 273 -3.46 -7.24 19.96
N LEU A 274 -3.75 -6.18 20.72
CA LEU A 274 -3.92 -6.25 22.18
C LEU A 274 -5.07 -7.19 22.57
N ALA A 275 -6.20 -7.11 21.90
CA ALA A 275 -7.33 -8.00 22.16
C ALA A 275 -6.98 -9.47 21.85
N GLU A 276 -6.23 -9.72 20.78
CA GLU A 276 -5.82 -11.06 20.36
C GLU A 276 -4.73 -11.65 21.28
N ALA A 277 -3.85 -10.81 21.82
CA ALA A 277 -2.86 -11.19 22.83
C ALA A 277 -3.46 -11.47 24.22
N GLY A 278 -4.80 -11.38 24.37
CA GLY A 278 -5.46 -11.53 25.67
C GLY A 278 -5.37 -10.30 26.58
N ARG A 279 -4.77 -9.18 26.11
CA ARG A 279 -4.61 -7.92 26.85
C ARG A 279 -5.85 -7.03 26.70
N SER A 280 -7.03 -7.64 26.89
CA SER A 280 -8.33 -7.02 26.56
C SER A 280 -8.62 -5.77 27.39
N ARG A 281 -8.16 -5.66 28.63
CA ARG A 281 -8.30 -4.44 29.44
C ARG A 281 -7.51 -3.27 28.89
N GLU A 282 -6.29 -3.52 28.36
CA GLU A 282 -5.49 -2.50 27.69
C GLU A 282 -6.14 -2.08 26.35
N ALA A 283 -6.66 -3.07 25.60
CA ALA A 283 -7.39 -2.80 24.37
C ALA A 283 -8.64 -1.92 24.63
N GLU A 284 -9.42 -2.21 25.68
CA GLU A 284 -10.57 -1.42 26.08
C GLU A 284 -10.18 0.01 26.48
N ALA A 285 -9.14 0.15 27.30
CA ALA A 285 -8.62 1.45 27.73
C ALA A 285 -8.09 2.28 26.56
N LEU A 286 -7.40 1.63 25.59
CA LEU A 286 -6.91 2.32 24.39
C LEU A 286 -8.05 2.72 23.47
N LEU A 287 -9.05 1.85 23.25
CA LEU A 287 -10.23 2.16 22.46
C LEU A 287 -11.04 3.32 23.06
N ALA A 288 -11.17 3.36 24.39
CA ALA A 288 -11.86 4.46 25.09
C ALA A 288 -11.15 5.82 24.87
N ARG A 289 -9.83 5.82 24.74
CA ARG A 289 -8.99 6.99 24.49
C ARG A 289 -8.76 7.30 23.00
N SER A 290 -9.41 6.56 22.09
CA SER A 290 -9.29 6.71 20.64
C SER A 290 -10.65 7.02 20.01
N PRO A 291 -11.21 8.24 20.25
CA PRO A 291 -12.52 8.61 19.70
C PRO A 291 -12.52 8.56 18.16
N GLU A 292 -11.40 8.83 17.52
CA GLU A 292 -11.20 8.74 16.07
C GLU A 292 -11.47 7.32 15.52
N VAL A 293 -11.15 6.28 16.30
CA VAL A 293 -11.45 4.88 15.95
C VAL A 293 -12.94 4.58 16.11
N ARG A 294 -13.60 5.11 17.17
CA ARG A 294 -15.02 4.85 17.47
C ARG A 294 -15.98 5.62 16.57
N GLN A 295 -15.60 6.81 16.13
CA GLN A 295 -16.45 7.74 15.38
C GLN A 295 -16.18 7.73 13.87
N ILE A 296 -15.61 6.65 13.34
CA ILE A 296 -15.32 6.52 11.91
C ILE A 296 -16.60 6.75 11.09
N PRO A 297 -16.62 7.72 10.15
CA PRO A 297 -17.81 8.02 9.35
C PRO A 297 -18.23 6.87 8.44
N ASP A 298 -17.24 6.10 7.94
CA ASP A 298 -17.48 4.99 7.01
C ASP A 298 -18.21 3.82 7.67
N ALA A 299 -19.35 3.45 7.11
CA ALA A 299 -20.22 2.40 7.64
C ALA A 299 -19.60 1.01 7.59
N LYS A 300 -18.66 0.74 6.66
CA LYS A 300 -17.95 -0.53 6.57
C LYS A 300 -16.89 -0.61 7.67
N ARG A 301 -16.13 0.46 7.88
CA ARG A 301 -15.12 0.55 8.95
C ARG A 301 -15.75 0.50 10.34
N ARG A 302 -16.91 1.15 10.57
CA ARG A 302 -17.65 1.05 11.84
C ARG A 302 -18.02 -0.39 12.20
N LEU A 303 -18.30 -1.23 11.21
CA LEU A 303 -18.62 -2.62 11.44
C LEU A 303 -17.41 -3.41 11.98
N TRP A 304 -16.21 -3.09 11.50
CA TRP A 304 -14.96 -3.65 12.05
C TRP A 304 -14.71 -3.21 13.50
N VAL A 305 -14.99 -1.96 13.81
CA VAL A 305 -14.88 -1.46 15.20
C VAL A 305 -15.87 -2.17 16.11
N LEU A 306 -17.10 -2.36 15.67
CA LEU A 306 -18.12 -3.10 16.42
C LEU A 306 -17.70 -4.54 16.68
N TRP A 307 -17.06 -5.17 15.69
CA TRP A 307 -16.53 -6.53 15.85
C TRP A 307 -15.36 -6.56 16.84
N LEU A 308 -14.47 -5.59 16.77
CA LEU A 308 -13.36 -5.44 17.72
C LEU A 308 -13.88 -5.22 19.15
N GLU A 309 -14.90 -4.37 19.34
CA GLU A 309 -15.57 -4.18 20.62
C GLU A 309 -16.16 -5.47 21.18
N ALA A 310 -16.71 -6.32 20.32
CA ALA A 310 -17.23 -7.63 20.74
C ALA A 310 -16.12 -8.56 21.24
N ARG A 311 -14.99 -8.60 20.56
CA ARG A 311 -13.82 -9.41 20.99
C ARG A 311 -13.24 -8.89 22.30
N ILE A 312 -13.14 -7.57 22.46
CA ILE A 312 -12.71 -6.94 23.72
C ILE A 312 -13.69 -7.30 24.84
N ALA A 313 -15.01 -7.16 24.63
CA ALA A 313 -16.02 -7.49 25.62
C ALA A 313 -15.91 -8.95 26.09
N LEU A 314 -15.68 -9.90 25.17
CA LEU A 314 -15.44 -11.29 25.54
C LEU A 314 -14.20 -11.45 26.42
N GLY A 315 -13.11 -10.76 26.07
CA GLY A 315 -11.84 -10.86 26.77
C GLY A 315 -11.83 -10.21 28.15
N VAL A 316 -12.66 -9.17 28.39
CA VAL A 316 -12.82 -8.56 29.72
C VAL A 316 -13.84 -9.29 30.60
N GLY A 317 -14.49 -10.35 30.07
CA GLY A 317 -15.42 -11.19 30.83
C GLY A 317 -16.88 -10.77 30.74
N ASP A 318 -17.29 -10.02 29.70
CA ASP A 318 -18.69 -9.72 29.38
C ASP A 318 -19.17 -10.45 28.11
N PRO A 319 -19.42 -11.78 28.18
CA PRO A 319 -19.87 -12.55 27.03
C PRO A 319 -21.28 -12.15 26.59
N SER A 320 -22.10 -11.58 27.47
CA SER A 320 -23.45 -11.10 27.12
C SER A 320 -23.39 -9.90 26.19
N ARG A 321 -22.53 -8.93 26.47
CA ARG A 321 -22.26 -7.78 25.58
C ARG A 321 -21.65 -8.27 24.27
N ALA A 322 -20.66 -9.15 24.31
CA ALA A 322 -20.04 -9.73 23.12
C ALA A 322 -21.07 -10.39 22.20
N ALA A 323 -21.99 -11.20 22.74
CA ALA A 323 -23.06 -11.84 21.97
C ALA A 323 -23.95 -10.84 21.24
N ARG A 324 -24.41 -9.80 21.94
CA ARG A 324 -25.24 -8.73 21.33
C ARG A 324 -24.53 -8.03 20.17
N LEU A 325 -23.24 -7.72 20.35
CA LEU A 325 -22.44 -7.05 19.33
C LEU A 325 -22.22 -7.95 18.12
N LEU A 326 -21.87 -9.24 18.34
CA LEU A 326 -21.62 -10.20 17.26
C LEU A 326 -22.87 -10.54 16.44
N VAL A 327 -24.05 -10.58 17.06
CA VAL A 327 -25.32 -10.72 16.33
C VAL A 327 -25.48 -9.56 15.36
N ARG A 328 -25.29 -8.31 15.82
CA ARG A 328 -25.37 -7.12 14.97
C ARG A 328 -24.32 -7.16 13.84
N VAL A 329 -23.09 -7.55 14.15
CA VAL A 329 -22.00 -7.69 13.15
C VAL A 329 -22.37 -8.69 12.08
N ARG A 330 -22.80 -9.90 12.47
CA ARG A 330 -23.27 -10.96 11.56
C ARG A 330 -24.37 -10.45 10.64
N ASP A 331 -25.43 -9.89 11.22
CA ASP A 331 -26.62 -9.47 10.47
C ASP A 331 -26.27 -8.38 9.45
N ARG A 332 -25.40 -7.44 9.81
CA ARG A 332 -24.93 -6.42 8.88
C ARG A 332 -24.04 -6.95 7.75
N PHE A 333 -23.27 -8.00 7.99
CA PHE A 333 -22.52 -8.65 6.90
C PHE A 333 -23.46 -9.45 5.98
N VAL A 334 -24.48 -10.10 6.52
CA VAL A 334 -25.53 -10.76 5.73
C VAL A 334 -26.28 -9.79 4.84
N GLU A 335 -26.75 -8.65 5.39
CA GLU A 335 -27.42 -7.59 4.64
C GLU A 335 -26.57 -7.04 3.47
N ARG A 336 -25.27 -7.11 3.60
CA ARG A 336 -24.31 -6.68 2.57
C ARG A 336 -23.90 -7.77 1.58
N GLY A 337 -24.41 -8.97 1.72
CA GLY A 337 -24.03 -10.11 0.90
C GLY A 337 -22.62 -10.66 1.18
N ASP A 338 -21.99 -10.23 2.30
CA ASP A 338 -20.64 -10.67 2.68
C ASP A 338 -20.71 -11.97 3.51
N GLY A 339 -21.03 -13.07 2.84
CA GLY A 339 -21.20 -14.37 3.45
C GLY A 339 -19.97 -14.87 4.20
N TYR A 340 -18.77 -14.58 3.68
CA TYR A 340 -17.52 -14.97 4.34
C TYR A 340 -17.36 -14.31 5.72
N ARG A 341 -17.53 -12.97 5.79
CA ARG A 341 -17.38 -12.26 7.06
C ARG A 341 -18.52 -12.55 8.02
N ALA A 342 -19.73 -12.78 7.50
CA ALA A 342 -20.85 -13.27 8.30
C ALA A 342 -20.53 -14.63 8.96
N ALA A 343 -19.92 -15.57 8.22
CA ALA A 343 -19.49 -16.86 8.75
C ALA A 343 -18.42 -16.71 9.85
N LEU A 344 -17.44 -15.84 9.69
CA LEU A 344 -16.43 -15.57 10.73
C LEU A 344 -17.07 -14.99 12.00
N ALA A 345 -18.00 -14.04 11.87
CA ALA A 345 -18.75 -13.49 13.00
C ALA A 345 -19.61 -14.59 13.71
N CYS A 346 -20.15 -15.56 12.95
CA CYS A 346 -20.83 -16.73 13.53
C CYS A 346 -19.88 -17.62 14.33
N LEU A 347 -18.62 -17.79 13.89
CA LEU A 347 -17.62 -18.55 14.66
C LEU A 347 -17.32 -17.88 16.00
N ASP A 348 -17.06 -16.57 15.98
CA ASP A 348 -16.84 -15.81 17.22
C ASP A 348 -18.09 -15.89 18.13
N LEU A 349 -19.29 -15.79 17.56
CA LEU A 349 -20.55 -15.94 18.31
C LEU A 349 -20.72 -17.36 18.88
N ALA A 350 -20.28 -18.41 18.18
CA ALA A 350 -20.31 -19.78 18.70
C ALA A 350 -19.39 -19.92 19.92
N VAL A 351 -18.19 -19.34 19.90
CA VAL A 351 -17.29 -19.27 21.06
C VAL A 351 -17.97 -18.58 22.24
N VAL A 352 -18.63 -17.43 22.01
CA VAL A 352 -19.36 -16.71 23.05
C VAL A 352 -20.53 -17.55 23.60
N CYS A 353 -21.25 -18.27 22.73
CA CYS A 353 -22.33 -19.17 23.17
C CYS A 353 -21.80 -20.28 24.08
N LEU A 354 -20.63 -20.86 23.81
CA LEU A 354 -19.99 -21.85 24.70
C LEU A 354 -19.66 -21.22 26.07
N ARG A 355 -19.10 -20.04 26.09
CA ARG A 355 -18.82 -19.31 27.35
C ARG A 355 -20.09 -19.01 28.18
N LEU A 356 -21.24 -18.86 27.52
CA LEU A 356 -22.55 -18.67 28.14
C LEU A 356 -23.28 -19.99 28.49
N GLY A 357 -22.66 -21.14 28.28
CA GLY A 357 -23.31 -22.45 28.47
C GLY A 357 -24.39 -22.78 27.44
N ARG A 358 -24.50 -22.00 26.36
CA ARG A 358 -25.53 -22.15 25.29
C ARG A 358 -25.04 -23.12 24.21
N THR A 359 -24.78 -24.38 24.59
CA THR A 359 -24.15 -25.39 23.71
C THR A 359 -24.98 -25.66 22.45
N SER A 360 -26.32 -25.80 22.57
CA SER A 360 -27.20 -26.00 21.40
C SER A 360 -27.12 -24.85 20.38
N ALA A 361 -26.99 -23.63 20.82
CA ALA A 361 -26.79 -22.46 19.93
C ALA A 361 -25.42 -22.51 19.24
N ALA A 362 -24.36 -22.83 19.98
CA ALA A 362 -23.02 -22.98 19.43
C ALA A 362 -22.99 -24.07 18.35
N LYS A 363 -23.63 -25.26 18.60
CA LYS A 363 -23.74 -26.34 17.60
C LYS A 363 -24.45 -25.89 16.33
N ARG A 364 -25.58 -25.18 16.45
CA ARG A 364 -26.30 -24.66 15.28
C ARG A 364 -25.43 -23.72 14.44
N LEU A 365 -24.78 -22.74 15.08
CA LEU A 365 -23.90 -21.80 14.40
C LEU A 365 -22.76 -22.52 13.67
N ALA A 366 -22.05 -23.42 14.34
CA ALA A 366 -20.95 -24.19 13.76
C ALA A 366 -21.42 -25.02 12.53
N ARG A 367 -22.55 -25.75 12.65
CA ARG A 367 -23.12 -26.53 11.53
C ARG A 367 -23.49 -25.66 10.33
N THR A 368 -24.00 -24.45 10.55
CA THR A 368 -24.40 -23.53 9.47
C THR A 368 -23.19 -23.01 8.69
N VAL A 369 -22.05 -22.73 9.35
CA VAL A 369 -20.90 -22.10 8.69
C VAL A 369 -19.94 -23.07 8.03
N ILE A 370 -19.88 -24.34 8.48
CA ILE A 370 -18.98 -25.36 7.92
C ILE A 370 -19.13 -25.51 6.40
N PRO A 371 -20.34 -25.76 5.85
CA PRO A 371 -20.50 -25.93 4.40
C PRO A 371 -20.09 -24.69 3.62
N LEU A 372 -20.40 -23.50 4.13
CA LEU A 372 -20.06 -22.24 3.50
C LEU A 372 -18.53 -22.03 3.45
N LEU A 373 -17.83 -22.28 4.55
CA LEU A 373 -16.38 -22.14 4.62
C LEU A 373 -15.66 -23.14 3.72
N LEU A 374 -16.16 -24.37 3.64
CA LEU A 374 -15.63 -25.40 2.74
C LEU A 374 -15.85 -25.03 1.27
N ALA A 375 -17.03 -24.53 0.92
CA ALA A 375 -17.34 -24.08 -0.45
C ALA A 375 -16.44 -22.91 -0.90
N LEU A 376 -16.00 -22.08 0.07
CA LEU A 376 -15.05 -20.97 -0.17
C LEU A 376 -13.58 -21.41 -0.12
N GLY A 377 -13.29 -22.70 0.09
CA GLY A 377 -11.92 -23.22 0.22
C GLY A 377 -11.19 -22.80 1.50
N ILE A 378 -11.92 -22.38 2.53
CA ILE A 378 -11.36 -21.80 3.77
C ILE A 378 -11.26 -22.89 4.84
N VAL A 379 -10.29 -23.78 4.65
CA VAL A 379 -10.15 -25.03 5.41
C VAL A 379 -9.84 -24.79 6.89
N ARG A 380 -9.01 -23.80 7.22
CA ARG A 380 -8.61 -23.51 8.61
C ARG A 380 -9.80 -23.13 9.48
N GLU A 381 -10.63 -22.23 9.02
CA GLU A 381 -11.82 -21.74 9.73
C GLU A 381 -12.91 -22.81 9.75
N ALA A 382 -13.03 -23.64 8.70
CA ALA A 382 -13.91 -24.79 8.70
C ALA A 382 -13.49 -25.85 9.75
N LEU A 383 -12.18 -26.08 9.93
CA LEU A 383 -11.64 -26.93 10.99
C LEU A 383 -11.93 -26.35 12.38
N ALA A 384 -11.74 -25.03 12.56
CA ALA A 384 -12.11 -24.36 13.82
C ALA A 384 -13.60 -24.52 14.14
N ALA A 385 -14.49 -24.42 13.14
CA ALA A 385 -15.92 -24.69 13.30
C ALA A 385 -16.20 -26.14 13.74
N ARG A 386 -15.48 -27.12 13.19
CA ARG A 386 -15.60 -28.54 13.61
C ARG A 386 -15.18 -28.73 15.06
N ILE A 387 -14.04 -28.17 15.46
CA ILE A 387 -13.57 -28.24 16.86
C ILE A 387 -14.63 -27.64 17.79
N LEU A 388 -15.20 -26.48 17.47
CA LEU A 388 -16.26 -25.87 18.25
C LEU A 388 -17.52 -26.76 18.33
N LEU A 389 -17.84 -27.49 17.24
CA LEU A 389 -18.97 -28.43 17.22
C LEU A 389 -18.73 -29.61 18.15
N GLU A 390 -17.49 -30.10 18.25
CA GLU A 390 -17.10 -31.22 19.13
C GLU A 390 -17.05 -30.80 20.60
N GLN A 391 -16.62 -29.55 20.88
CA GLN A 391 -16.57 -28.98 22.24
C GLN A 391 -17.95 -28.62 22.81
N ALA A 392 -18.95 -28.44 21.98
CA ALA A 392 -20.32 -28.08 22.37
C ALA A 392 -21.21 -29.31 22.60
#